data_4e8699e17a127608f7ab5ef813f035ca
#
_entry.id   4e8699e17a127608f7ab5ef813f035ca
#
_cell.length_a   1.000
_cell.length_b   1.000
_cell.length_c   1.000
_cell.angle_alpha   90.00
_cell.angle_beta   90.00
_cell.angle_gamma   90.00
#
_symmetry.space_group_name_H-M   'P 1'
#
loop_
_entity.id
_entity.type
_entity.pdbx_description
1 polymer ?
#
loop_
_entity_poly.entity_id
_entity_poly.type
_entity_poly.pdbx_seq_one_letter_code
_entity_poly.pdbx_strand_id
1 'polypeptide(L)'
;MAGKWQNMWDMPIHIACSTCWGERSGDEEEVCAEVRDDVVEHLNDGAGILAIDETSFLKKGQESVGVGRQYCGLTGQIENCQVGVFLAYISSKGQSLIDRRLYLPKSWTTVRQRRKALQL
;
A
#
# COMPACT_ATOMS: atom_id res chain seq x y z
N MET A 1 8.77 -0.49 21.70
CA MET A 1 9.02 -0.43 20.26
C MET A 1 7.76 -0.60 19.41
N ALA A 2 6.72 -1.23 19.92
CA ALA A 2 5.43 -1.34 19.22
C ALA A 2 4.75 0.02 18.94
N GLY A 3 5.01 1.06 19.75
CA GLY A 3 4.36 2.37 19.61
C GLY A 3 4.82 3.22 18.43
N LYS A 4 6.02 2.99 17.86
CA LYS A 4 6.50 3.75 16.68
C LYS A 4 5.84 3.31 15.37
N TRP A 5 5.42 2.06 15.30
CA TRP A 5 4.76 1.49 14.13
C TRP A 5 3.27 1.83 14.09
N GLN A 6 2.65 1.96 15.26
CA GLN A 6 1.24 2.32 15.38
C GLN A 6 0.96 3.73 14.84
N ASN A 7 1.88 4.67 15.04
CA ASN A 7 1.73 6.04 14.54
C ASN A 7 1.93 6.16 13.01
N MET A 8 2.56 5.18 12.38
CA MET A 8 2.74 5.16 10.92
C MET A 8 1.41 4.85 10.21
N TRP A 9 0.52 4.13 10.88
CA TRP A 9 -0.81 3.79 10.36
C TRP A 9 -1.86 4.87 10.63
N ASP A 10 -1.59 5.75 11.59
CA ASP A 10 -2.40 6.93 11.90
C ASP A 10 -2.10 8.10 10.95
N MET A 11 -1.12 7.99 10.07
CA MET A 11 -0.96 8.95 8.97
C MET A 11 -2.23 8.94 8.13
N PRO A 12 -2.75 10.12 7.78
CA PRO A 12 -4.03 10.18 7.09
C PRO A 12 -3.96 9.32 5.83
N ILE A 13 -4.65 8.22 5.88
CA ILE A 13 -4.88 7.26 4.79
C ILE A 13 -5.35 7.99 3.51
N HIS A 14 -5.76 9.26 3.64
CA HIS A 14 -6.15 10.12 2.54
C HIS A 14 -5.09 10.27 1.45
N ILE A 15 -3.80 10.27 1.77
CA ILE A 15 -2.74 10.39 0.75
C ILE A 15 -2.59 9.06 -0.01
N ALA A 16 -2.67 7.94 0.68
CA ALA A 16 -2.58 6.62 0.05
C ALA A 16 -3.91 6.21 -0.61
N CYS A 17 -5.04 6.61 -0.03
CA CYS A 17 -6.37 6.19 -0.49
C CYS A 17 -6.90 7.03 -1.65
N SER A 18 -6.67 8.33 -1.66
CA SER A 18 -7.10 9.19 -2.77
C SER A 18 -6.36 8.89 -4.06
N THR A 19 -5.09 8.48 -3.98
CA THR A 19 -4.32 8.06 -5.15
C THR A 19 -4.63 6.65 -5.61
N CYS A 20 -5.06 5.74 -4.72
CA CYS A 20 -5.42 4.36 -5.09
C CYS A 20 -6.79 4.23 -5.73
N TRP A 21 -7.70 5.18 -5.53
CA TRP A 21 -9.09 5.09 -5.97
C TRP A 21 -9.50 6.20 -6.95
N GLY A 22 -8.59 7.09 -7.29
CA GLY A 22 -8.83 8.14 -8.27
C GLY A 22 -8.94 7.59 -9.69
N GLU A 23 -9.97 7.97 -10.41
CA GLU A 23 -10.26 7.58 -11.80
C GLU A 23 -9.25 8.14 -12.83
N ARG A 24 -8.10 8.67 -12.37
CA ARG A 24 -7.12 9.29 -13.26
C ARG A 24 -5.91 8.39 -13.45
N SER A 25 -5.85 7.79 -14.61
CA SER A 25 -4.67 7.08 -15.09
C SER A 25 -3.55 8.10 -15.40
N GLY A 26 -2.36 7.86 -14.89
CA GLY A 26 -1.15 8.58 -15.25
C GLY A 26 -0.50 9.40 -14.15
N ASP A 27 -1.26 10.08 -13.30
CA ASP A 27 -0.74 11.00 -12.29
C ASP A 27 -0.20 10.30 -11.02
N GLU A 28 -0.57 9.04 -10.79
CA GLU A 28 -0.18 8.31 -9.59
C GLU A 28 1.32 8.07 -9.47
N GLU A 29 1.96 7.69 -10.57
CA GLU A 29 3.40 7.45 -10.59
C GLU A 29 4.19 8.74 -10.40
N GLU A 30 3.73 9.84 -10.98
CA GLU A 30 4.34 11.17 -10.81
C GLU A 30 4.24 11.64 -9.35
N VAL A 31 3.07 11.50 -8.73
CA VAL A 31 2.88 11.87 -7.32
C VAL A 31 3.76 11.00 -6.41
N CYS A 32 3.84 9.70 -6.67
CA CYS A 32 4.72 8.81 -5.92
C CYS A 32 6.20 9.19 -6.10
N ALA A 33 6.60 9.57 -7.29
CA ALA A 33 7.95 10.03 -7.56
C ALA A 33 8.28 11.33 -6.81
N GLU A 34 7.37 12.30 -6.83
CA GLU A 34 7.51 13.55 -6.08
C GLU A 34 7.61 13.30 -4.58
N VAL A 35 6.77 12.43 -4.03
CA VAL A 35 6.81 12.05 -2.61
C VAL A 35 8.15 11.39 -2.26
N ARG A 36 8.64 10.48 -3.10
CA ARG A 36 9.95 9.86 -2.89
C ARG A 36 11.08 10.88 -2.87
N ASP A 37 11.08 11.79 -3.84
CA ASP A 37 12.11 12.83 -3.95
C ASP A 37 12.08 13.76 -2.74
N ASP A 38 10.88 14.17 -2.32
CA ASP A 38 10.67 15.02 -1.15
C ASP A 38 11.13 14.35 0.14
N VAL A 39 10.82 13.07 0.31
CA VAL A 39 11.25 12.26 1.47
C VAL A 39 12.78 12.12 1.50
N VAL A 40 13.39 11.82 0.36
CA VAL A 40 14.86 11.71 0.27
C VAL A 40 15.52 13.06 0.57
N GLU A 41 14.97 14.15 0.07
CA GLU A 41 15.51 15.48 0.33
C GLU A 41 15.46 15.87 1.81
N HIS A 42 14.34 15.60 2.49
CA HIS A 42 14.11 16.07 3.85
C HIS A 42 14.49 15.07 4.94
N LEU A 43 14.41 13.78 4.67
CA LEU A 43 14.64 12.74 5.68
C LEU A 43 15.95 12.00 5.53
N ASN A 44 16.70 12.22 4.45
CA ASN A 44 17.97 11.53 4.25
C ASN A 44 19.02 12.02 5.24
N ASP A 45 19.61 11.10 5.97
CA ASP A 45 20.72 11.33 6.92
C ASP A 45 21.95 10.47 6.60
N GLY A 46 21.96 9.81 5.43
CA GLY A 46 23.03 8.91 5.02
C GLY A 46 22.95 7.51 5.61
N ALA A 47 22.02 7.24 6.52
CA ALA A 47 21.85 5.95 7.20
C ALA A 47 20.39 5.46 7.21
N GLY A 48 19.60 5.90 6.26
CA GLY A 48 18.21 5.53 6.15
C GLY A 48 18.00 4.04 5.85
N ILE A 49 16.90 3.50 6.34
CA ILE A 49 16.49 2.11 6.18
C ILE A 49 15.22 2.05 5.38
N LEU A 50 15.15 1.11 4.43
CA LEU A 50 13.92 0.75 3.73
C LEU A 50 13.27 -0.42 4.44
N ALA A 51 11.99 -0.28 4.78
CA ALA A 51 11.19 -1.33 5.38
C ALA A 51 10.02 -1.66 4.47
N ILE A 52 9.78 -2.94 4.25
CA ILE A 52 8.62 -3.44 3.50
C ILE A 52 7.70 -4.13 4.48
N ASP A 53 6.43 -3.77 4.45
CA ASP A 53 5.42 -4.38 5.29
C ASP A 53 4.10 -4.51 4.53
N GLU A 54 3.28 -5.44 4.96
CA GLU A 54 1.96 -5.67 4.40
C GLU A 54 0.87 -5.31 5.40
N THR A 55 -0.25 -4.82 4.89
CA THR A 55 -1.44 -4.60 5.70
C THR A 55 -2.69 -5.12 5.01
N SER A 56 -3.63 -5.58 5.81
CA SER A 56 -4.87 -6.17 5.32
C SER A 56 -6.04 -5.26 5.60
N PHE A 57 -6.91 -5.12 4.61
CA PHE A 57 -8.13 -4.33 4.69
C PHE A 57 -9.33 -5.28 4.56
N LEU A 58 -10.12 -5.41 5.62
CA LEU A 58 -11.35 -6.20 5.57
C LEU A 58 -12.34 -5.58 4.59
N LYS A 59 -12.92 -6.41 3.74
CA LYS A 59 -13.89 -6.01 2.73
C LYS A 59 -15.15 -6.86 2.83
N LYS A 60 -16.31 -6.25 2.56
CA LYS A 60 -17.60 -6.95 2.50
C LYS A 60 -17.96 -7.40 1.08
N GLY A 61 -17.48 -6.67 0.06
CA GLY A 61 -17.75 -6.96 -1.35
C GLY A 61 -16.64 -7.76 -2.03
N GLN A 62 -16.85 -8.06 -3.31
CA GLN A 62 -15.90 -8.83 -4.14
C GLN A 62 -15.42 -8.04 -5.37
N GLU A 63 -15.90 -6.82 -5.55
CA GLU A 63 -15.66 -6.03 -6.75
C GLU A 63 -14.35 -5.25 -6.72
N SER A 64 -13.84 -4.92 -5.53
CA SER A 64 -12.57 -4.19 -5.41
C SER A 64 -11.40 -5.04 -5.88
N VAL A 65 -10.49 -4.43 -6.64
CA VAL A 65 -9.30 -5.09 -7.18
C VAL A 65 -8.48 -5.73 -6.06
N GLY A 66 -8.10 -6.99 -6.24
CA GLY A 66 -7.29 -7.72 -5.27
C GLY A 66 -8.04 -8.30 -4.09
N VAL A 67 -9.35 -8.06 -3.98
CA VAL A 67 -10.17 -8.61 -2.91
C VAL A 67 -10.39 -10.11 -3.10
N GLY A 68 -10.38 -10.86 -2.01
CA GLY A 68 -10.65 -12.28 -2.01
C GLY A 68 -10.44 -12.90 -0.64
N ARG A 69 -10.80 -14.18 -0.53
CA ARG A 69 -10.53 -14.95 0.68
C ARG A 69 -9.04 -15.29 0.74
N GLN A 70 -8.35 -14.67 1.65
CA GLN A 70 -6.91 -14.81 1.85
C GLN A 70 -6.56 -14.53 3.31
N TYR A 71 -5.34 -14.85 3.71
CA TYR A 71 -4.89 -14.61 5.07
C TYR A 71 -4.91 -13.11 5.38
N CYS A 72 -5.58 -12.77 6.47
CA CYS A 72 -5.68 -11.40 6.97
C CYS A 72 -4.82 -11.27 8.24
N GLY A 73 -3.71 -10.54 8.14
CA GLY A 73 -2.83 -10.31 9.29
C GLY A 73 -3.50 -9.56 10.44
N LEU A 74 -4.52 -8.76 10.14
CA LEU A 74 -5.27 -8.01 11.15
C LEU A 74 -6.08 -8.91 12.09
N THR A 75 -6.68 -9.97 11.54
CA THR A 75 -7.53 -10.91 12.30
C THR A 75 -6.83 -12.23 12.60
N GLY A 76 -5.70 -12.51 11.93
CA GLY A 76 -4.95 -13.74 12.08
C GLY A 76 -5.60 -14.98 11.46
N GLN A 77 -6.55 -14.80 10.54
CA GLN A 77 -7.28 -15.89 9.90
C GLN A 77 -7.62 -15.57 8.45
N ILE A 78 -8.19 -16.53 7.74
CA ILE A 78 -8.66 -16.35 6.36
C ILE A 78 -9.94 -15.50 6.38
N GLU A 79 -9.88 -14.36 5.72
CA GLU A 79 -10.98 -13.41 5.63
C GLU A 79 -11.15 -12.92 4.19
N ASN A 80 -12.32 -12.34 3.89
CA ASN A 80 -12.49 -11.57 2.65
C ASN A 80 -11.81 -10.22 2.82
N CYS A 81 -10.62 -10.09 2.27
CA CYS A 81 -9.79 -8.90 2.46
C CYS A 81 -8.98 -8.54 1.22
N GLN A 82 -8.42 -7.36 1.27
CA GLN A 82 -7.49 -6.84 0.28
C GLN A 82 -6.15 -6.59 1.01
N VAL A 83 -5.05 -6.96 0.39
CA VAL A 83 -3.72 -6.82 0.99
C VAL A 83 -2.90 -5.80 0.22
N GLY A 84 -2.46 -4.77 0.91
CA GLY A 84 -1.52 -3.78 0.39
C GLY A 84 -0.12 -4.02 0.95
N VAL A 85 0.88 -3.88 0.09
CA VAL A 85 2.29 -3.92 0.46
C VAL A 85 2.84 -2.50 0.39
N PHE A 86 3.48 -2.06 1.44
CA PHE A 86 3.98 -0.70 1.58
C PHE A 86 5.48 -0.68 1.78
N LEU A 87 6.13 0.30 1.16
CA LEU A 87 7.55 0.58 1.36
C LEU A 87 7.68 1.85 2.17
N ALA A 88 8.39 1.76 3.29
CA ALA A 88 8.67 2.88 4.18
C ALA A 88 10.15 3.25 4.16
N TYR A 89 10.44 4.54 4.25
CA TYR A 89 11.76 5.07 4.49
C TYR A 89 11.86 5.56 5.94
N ILE A 90 12.87 5.08 6.66
CA ILE A 90 13.05 5.37 8.08
C ILE A 90 14.45 5.91 8.30
N SER A 91 14.56 7.07 8.93
CA SER A 91 15.84 7.69 9.30
C SER A 91 15.76 8.29 10.70
N SER A 92 16.86 8.86 11.17
CA SER A 92 16.89 9.60 12.43
C SER A 92 16.01 10.85 12.41
N LYS A 93 15.75 11.40 11.23
CA LYS A 93 14.92 12.61 11.03
C LYS A 93 13.42 12.31 11.01
N GLY A 94 13.03 11.05 10.77
CA GLY A 94 11.64 10.66 10.70
C GLY A 94 11.41 9.44 9.84
N GLN A 95 10.14 9.20 9.52
CA GLN A 95 9.71 8.07 8.71
C GLN A 95 8.57 8.46 7.80
N SER A 96 8.50 7.86 6.61
CA SER A 96 7.43 8.09 5.65
C SER A 96 7.23 6.88 4.74
N LEU A 97 5.99 6.67 4.30
CA LEU A 97 5.69 5.73 3.23
C LEU A 97 6.07 6.36 1.89
N ILE A 98 6.81 5.63 1.08
CA ILE A 98 7.33 6.12 -0.20
C ILE A 98 6.82 5.36 -1.41
N ASP A 99 6.27 4.17 -1.23
CA ASP A 99 5.66 3.41 -2.32
C ASP A 99 4.64 2.41 -1.78
N ARG A 100 3.83 1.90 -2.69
CA ARG A 100 2.81 0.91 -2.39
C ARG A 100 2.57 0.00 -3.58
N ARG A 101 2.13 -1.23 -3.30
CA ARG A 101 1.67 -2.19 -4.31
C ARG A 101 0.48 -2.96 -3.75
N LEU A 102 -0.44 -3.29 -4.61
CA LEU A 102 -1.57 -4.13 -4.25
C LEU A 102 -1.22 -5.58 -4.53
N TYR A 103 -1.41 -6.44 -3.54
CA TYR A 103 -1.27 -7.88 -3.74
C TYR A 103 -2.47 -8.41 -4.51
N LEU A 104 -2.19 -9.16 -5.59
CA LEU A 104 -3.21 -9.78 -6.42
C LEU A 104 -3.21 -11.29 -6.19
N PRO A 105 -4.22 -11.84 -5.50
CA PRO A 105 -4.34 -13.29 -5.36
C PRO A 105 -4.61 -13.96 -6.71
N LYS A 106 -4.35 -15.26 -6.80
CA LYS A 106 -4.51 -16.03 -8.04
C LYS A 106 -5.89 -15.89 -8.68
N SER A 107 -6.93 -15.73 -7.88
CA SER A 107 -8.29 -15.50 -8.37
C SER A 107 -8.44 -14.24 -9.24
N TRP A 108 -7.51 -13.29 -9.12
CA TRP A 108 -7.47 -12.08 -9.94
C TRP A 108 -6.55 -12.21 -11.15
N THR A 109 -5.49 -13.00 -11.04
CA THR A 109 -4.48 -13.13 -12.10
C THR A 109 -4.84 -14.21 -13.13
N THR A 110 -5.60 -15.23 -12.73
CA THR A 110 -5.97 -16.36 -13.60
C THR A 110 -7.28 -16.17 -14.35
N VAL A 111 -8.21 -15.37 -13.83
CA VAL A 111 -9.51 -15.14 -14.47
C VAL A 111 -9.39 -14.03 -15.50
N ARG A 112 -9.60 -14.37 -16.78
CA ARG A 112 -9.43 -13.46 -17.91
C ARG A 112 -10.24 -12.17 -17.78
N GLN A 113 -11.47 -12.25 -17.29
CA GLN A 113 -12.32 -11.08 -17.11
C GLN A 113 -11.78 -10.11 -16.06
N ARG A 114 -11.26 -10.65 -14.95
CA ARG A 114 -10.66 -9.83 -13.89
C ARG A 114 -9.35 -9.20 -14.34
N ARG A 115 -8.56 -9.91 -15.15
CA ARG A 115 -7.34 -9.34 -15.76
C ARG A 115 -7.65 -8.16 -16.67
N LYS A 116 -8.74 -8.23 -17.45
CA LYS A 116 -9.18 -7.10 -18.27
C LYS A 116 -9.56 -5.88 -17.44
N ALA A 117 -10.21 -6.09 -16.29
CA ALA A 117 -10.56 -5.01 -15.38
C ALA A 117 -9.33 -4.29 -14.80
N LEU A 118 -8.19 -4.97 -14.77
CA LEU A 118 -6.92 -4.42 -14.32
C LEU A 118 -6.15 -3.68 -15.42
N GLN A 119 -6.60 -3.72 -16.64
CA GLN A 119 -5.89 -3.17 -17.81
C GLN A 119 -4.45 -3.72 -17.97
N LEU A 120 -4.25 -4.95 -17.58
CA LEU A 120 -2.97 -5.64 -17.69
C LEU A 120 -2.83 -6.34 -19.05
#